data_093e65869cbf06dd24f6e13d3aa44189
#
_entry.id   093e65869cbf06dd24f6e13d3aa44189
#
_cell.length_a   1.000
_cell.length_b   1.000
_cell.length_c   1.000
_cell.angle_alpha   90.00
_cell.angle_beta   90.00
_cell.angle_gamma   90.00
#
_symmetry.space_group_name_H-M   'P 1'
#
loop_
_entity.id
_entity.type
_entity.pdbx_description
1 polymer ?
#
loop_
_entity_poly.entity_id
_entity_poly.type
_entity_poly.pdbx_seq_one_letter_code
_entity_poly.pdbx_strand_id
1 'polypeptide(L)'
;MADKFVDEAYASVKGYVRTYVMHQQLHEHLAEPPAPVLDVGGGAGHQSFPLAEAGYDITLLDPSPVMLEKAGERMRRLPDDAQRRITLVNAGGEQADEVLGGRRFAAVLCHGVLGYLERPEPLVDQLCRCAAPGGLVSIMTANAKTTAVRPALERRWEQALASFDVRTGIGVLGVQGRADTVEEIGDLLRSRGVEPVQWYGVWLFVDWLEFSGVELDPTDSEQVAATAAVELEAGRRDPYRQLSRIFHLVGRKDPG
;
A
#
# COMPACT_ATOMS: atom_id res chain seq x y z
N MET A 1 -10.04 17.75 9.33
CA MET A 1 -9.75 16.67 10.31
C MET A 1 -9.01 15.49 9.66
N ALA A 2 -9.46 14.96 8.53
CA ALA A 2 -8.75 13.87 7.81
C ALA A 2 -7.31 14.25 7.41
N ASP A 3 -7.08 15.49 7.02
CA ASP A 3 -5.79 15.98 6.52
C ASP A 3 -4.66 15.94 7.56
N LYS A 4 -4.97 16.37 8.79
CA LYS A 4 -4.01 16.38 9.90
C LYS A 4 -3.65 14.95 10.33
N PHE A 5 -4.64 14.08 10.29
CA PHE A 5 -4.48 12.68 10.67
C PHE A 5 -3.58 11.90 9.70
N VAL A 6 -3.66 12.20 8.40
CA VAL A 6 -2.79 11.53 7.39
C VAL A 6 -1.33 11.92 7.60
N ASP A 7 -1.04 13.21 7.80
CA ASP A 7 0.34 13.67 8.01
C ASP A 7 0.93 13.11 9.32
N GLU A 8 0.14 13.10 10.39
CA GLU A 8 0.52 12.52 11.70
C GLU A 8 0.74 11.00 11.60
N ALA A 9 -0.11 10.28 10.86
CA ALA A 9 0.01 8.83 10.69
C ALA A 9 1.29 8.44 9.95
N TYR A 10 1.69 9.20 8.92
CA TYR A 10 2.94 8.94 8.20
C TYR A 10 4.19 9.42 8.95
N ALA A 11 4.07 10.42 9.84
CA ALA A 11 5.15 10.89 10.70
C ALA A 11 5.40 9.97 11.92
N SER A 12 4.50 9.05 12.21
CA SER A 12 4.66 8.08 13.30
C SER A 12 5.68 7.00 12.95
N VAL A 13 6.22 6.32 13.98
CA VAL A 13 7.08 5.13 13.80
C VAL A 13 6.41 4.11 12.90
N LYS A 14 5.13 3.86 13.11
CA LYS A 14 4.32 2.93 12.32
C LYS A 14 4.23 3.32 10.84
N GLY A 15 4.05 4.61 10.56
CA GLY A 15 4.03 5.15 9.20
C GLY A 15 5.37 5.01 8.50
N TYR A 16 6.46 5.32 9.21
CA TYR A 16 7.82 5.13 8.73
C TYR A 16 8.10 3.64 8.41
N VAL A 17 7.84 2.75 9.37
CA VAL A 17 8.04 1.29 9.21
C VAL A 17 7.28 0.76 8.01
N ARG A 18 6.00 1.15 7.83
CA ARG A 18 5.21 0.78 6.65
C ARG A 18 5.88 1.21 5.36
N THR A 19 6.26 2.48 5.28
CA THR A 19 6.86 3.03 4.05
C THR A 19 8.18 2.35 3.73
N TYR A 20 9.03 2.16 4.73
CA TYR A 20 10.30 1.46 4.59
C TYR A 20 10.12 0.01 4.12
N VAL A 21 9.29 -0.78 4.82
CA VAL A 21 9.06 -2.19 4.51
C VAL A 21 8.49 -2.36 3.11
N MET A 22 7.47 -1.56 2.75
CA MET A 22 6.88 -1.56 1.42
C MET A 22 7.90 -1.23 0.34
N HIS A 23 8.77 -0.24 0.59
CA HIS A 23 9.80 0.16 -0.36
C HIS A 23 10.82 -0.95 -0.60
N GLN A 24 11.30 -1.60 0.47
CA GLN A 24 12.21 -2.74 0.36
C GLN A 24 11.59 -3.92 -0.40
N GLN A 25 10.33 -4.25 -0.10
CA GLN A 25 9.59 -5.31 -0.78
C GLN A 25 9.37 -5.01 -2.27
N LEU A 26 9.05 -3.75 -2.62
CA LEU A 26 8.89 -3.32 -4.01
C LEU A 26 10.19 -3.43 -4.80
N HIS A 27 11.31 -2.98 -4.24
CA HIS A 27 12.61 -2.99 -4.92
C HIS A 27 13.06 -4.39 -5.36
N GLU A 28 12.59 -5.45 -4.71
CA GLU A 28 12.89 -6.84 -5.12
C GLU A 28 12.26 -7.21 -6.48
N HIS A 29 11.26 -6.43 -6.93
CA HIS A 29 10.43 -6.79 -8.08
C HIS A 29 10.41 -5.73 -9.18
N LEU A 30 10.76 -4.48 -8.87
CA LEU A 30 10.78 -3.41 -9.86
C LEU A 30 11.84 -3.65 -10.94
N ALA A 31 11.52 -3.23 -12.15
CA ALA A 31 12.52 -3.12 -13.20
C ALA A 31 13.51 -1.99 -12.87
N GLU A 32 14.74 -2.06 -13.41
CA GLU A 32 15.71 -0.99 -13.25
C GLU A 32 15.19 0.35 -13.81
N PRO A 33 15.50 1.48 -13.14
CA PRO A 33 15.17 2.79 -13.69
C PRO A 33 16.06 3.15 -14.91
N PRO A 34 15.58 3.99 -15.84
CA PRO A 34 14.27 4.65 -15.81
C PRO A 34 13.15 3.70 -16.28
N ALA A 35 12.06 3.67 -15.53
CA ALA A 35 10.88 2.90 -15.88
C ALA A 35 9.61 3.63 -15.41
N PRO A 36 8.49 3.59 -16.20
CA PRO A 36 7.27 4.26 -15.82
C PRO A 36 6.52 3.48 -14.73
N VAL A 37 6.13 4.19 -13.67
CA VAL A 37 5.37 3.67 -12.53
C VAL A 37 4.08 4.47 -12.38
N LEU A 38 2.96 3.77 -12.26
CA LEU A 38 1.66 4.34 -11.94
C LEU A 38 1.35 4.05 -10.46
N ASP A 39 1.02 5.09 -9.69
CA ASP A 39 0.56 4.98 -8.31
C ASP A 39 -0.92 5.39 -8.22
N VAL A 40 -1.81 4.40 -8.08
CA VAL A 40 -3.26 4.59 -8.06
C VAL A 40 -3.75 4.73 -6.64
N GLY A 41 -4.36 5.89 -6.35
CA GLY A 41 -4.70 6.30 -4.99
C GLY A 41 -3.45 6.65 -4.18
N GLY A 42 -2.44 7.24 -4.85
CA GLY A 42 -1.13 7.52 -4.27
C GLY A 42 -1.12 8.62 -3.19
N GLY A 43 -2.25 9.31 -2.99
CA GLY A 43 -2.41 10.32 -1.95
C GLY A 43 -1.37 11.43 -2.04
N ALA A 44 -0.62 11.65 -0.97
CA ALA A 44 0.46 12.66 -0.92
C ALA A 44 1.83 12.14 -1.42
N GLY A 45 1.89 11.00 -2.10
CA GLY A 45 3.11 10.49 -2.75
C GLY A 45 4.15 9.87 -1.81
N HIS A 46 3.75 9.44 -0.62
CA HIS A 46 4.70 8.89 0.36
C HIS A 46 5.40 7.62 -0.13
N GLN A 47 4.73 6.81 -0.95
CA GLN A 47 5.30 5.58 -1.50
C GLN A 47 6.04 5.81 -2.82
N SER A 48 5.51 6.64 -3.69
CA SER A 48 6.02 6.79 -5.06
C SER A 48 7.11 7.86 -5.22
N PHE A 49 7.14 8.90 -4.38
CA PHE A 49 8.17 9.94 -4.55
C PHE A 49 9.61 9.48 -4.27
N PRO A 50 9.87 8.60 -3.29
CA PRO A 50 11.20 7.98 -3.17
C PRO A 50 11.62 7.19 -4.43
N LEU A 51 10.67 6.65 -5.20
CA LEU A 51 10.97 6.03 -6.48
C LEU A 51 11.36 7.07 -7.54
N ALA A 52 10.76 8.28 -7.53
CA ALA A 52 11.18 9.36 -8.41
C ALA A 52 12.63 9.80 -8.13
N GLU A 53 13.02 9.87 -6.85
CA GLU A 53 14.41 10.14 -6.44
C GLU A 53 15.37 9.03 -6.88
N ALA A 54 14.87 7.78 -6.94
CA ALA A 54 15.63 6.64 -7.47
C ALA A 54 15.64 6.56 -9.01
N GLY A 55 14.99 7.50 -9.72
CA GLY A 55 15.05 7.63 -11.18
C GLY A 55 13.86 7.06 -11.95
N TYR A 56 12.79 6.63 -11.29
CA TYR A 56 11.56 6.19 -11.96
C TYR A 56 10.69 7.36 -12.41
N ASP A 57 9.95 7.18 -13.51
CA ASP A 57 8.99 8.17 -14.01
C ASP A 57 7.60 7.89 -13.42
N ILE A 58 7.18 8.73 -12.49
CA ILE A 58 5.98 8.53 -11.68
C ILE A 58 4.76 9.22 -12.29
N THR A 59 3.67 8.49 -12.41
CA THR A 59 2.32 9.06 -12.57
C THR A 59 1.53 8.74 -11.31
N LEU A 60 1.22 9.75 -10.50
CA LEU A 60 0.38 9.62 -9.31
C LEU A 60 -1.03 10.03 -9.65
N LEU A 61 -1.98 9.10 -9.48
CA LEU A 61 -3.40 9.31 -9.74
C LEU A 61 -4.17 9.21 -8.42
N ASP A 62 -4.91 10.26 -8.09
CA ASP A 62 -5.74 10.31 -6.89
C ASP A 62 -7.03 11.11 -7.13
N PRO A 63 -8.21 10.66 -6.66
CA PRO A 63 -9.47 11.40 -6.84
C PRO A 63 -9.59 12.62 -5.93
N SER A 64 -8.77 12.74 -4.88
CA SER A 64 -8.84 13.83 -3.90
C SER A 64 -7.98 15.02 -4.30
N PRO A 65 -8.56 16.17 -4.66
CA PRO A 65 -7.79 17.40 -4.92
C PRO A 65 -6.92 17.83 -3.74
N VAL A 66 -7.40 17.60 -2.51
CA VAL A 66 -6.65 17.93 -1.28
C VAL A 66 -5.38 17.06 -1.15
N MET A 67 -5.47 15.77 -1.47
CA MET A 67 -4.29 14.91 -1.47
C MET A 67 -3.29 15.29 -2.56
N LEU A 68 -3.77 15.67 -3.73
CA LEU A 68 -2.90 16.14 -4.81
C LEU A 68 -2.25 17.49 -4.50
N GLU A 69 -2.92 18.39 -3.77
CA GLU A 69 -2.30 19.61 -3.27
C GLU A 69 -1.14 19.30 -2.33
N LYS A 70 -1.33 18.42 -1.35
CA LYS A 70 -0.27 17.92 -0.46
C LYS A 70 0.86 17.23 -1.24
N ALA A 71 0.52 16.41 -2.24
CA ALA A 71 1.51 15.82 -3.14
C ALA A 71 2.33 16.89 -3.85
N GLY A 72 1.69 17.93 -4.37
CA GLY A 72 2.36 19.07 -5.01
C GLY A 72 3.28 19.83 -4.05
N GLU A 73 2.87 20.05 -2.80
CA GLU A 73 3.72 20.66 -1.77
C GLU A 73 4.93 19.81 -1.43
N ARG A 74 4.74 18.50 -1.31
CA ARG A 74 5.83 17.55 -1.05
C ARG A 74 6.77 17.47 -2.24
N MET A 75 6.24 17.40 -3.46
CA MET A 75 7.01 17.36 -4.70
C MET A 75 7.97 18.56 -4.81
N ARG A 76 7.52 19.79 -4.46
CA ARG A 76 8.36 20.99 -4.48
C ARG A 76 9.58 20.96 -3.54
N ARG A 77 9.62 20.00 -2.60
CA ARG A 77 10.76 19.82 -1.65
C ARG A 77 11.78 18.80 -2.15
N LEU A 78 11.46 18.08 -3.23
CA LEU A 78 12.37 17.10 -3.83
C LEU A 78 13.43 17.80 -4.70
N PRO A 79 14.54 17.11 -5.03
CA PRO A 79 15.47 17.58 -6.05
C PRO A 79 14.80 17.83 -7.39
N ASP A 80 15.28 18.80 -8.17
CA ASP A 80 14.68 19.22 -9.45
C ASP A 80 14.54 18.08 -10.47
N ASP A 81 15.47 17.15 -10.51
CA ASP A 81 15.42 15.99 -11.39
C ASP A 81 14.30 15.01 -10.99
N ALA A 82 14.08 14.79 -9.71
CA ALA A 82 12.97 14.00 -9.21
C ALA A 82 11.61 14.67 -9.47
N GLN A 83 11.53 16.01 -9.29
CA GLN A 83 10.31 16.76 -9.61
C GLN A 83 9.89 16.59 -11.07
N ARG A 84 10.85 16.63 -12.01
CA ARG A 84 10.58 16.47 -13.46
C ARG A 84 10.06 15.08 -13.83
N ARG A 85 10.26 14.10 -12.98
CA ARG A 85 9.78 12.71 -13.18
C ARG A 85 8.38 12.46 -12.64
N ILE A 86 7.75 13.44 -11.97
CA ILE A 86 6.45 13.24 -11.31
C ILE A 86 5.35 13.97 -12.10
N THR A 87 4.30 13.23 -12.42
CA THR A 87 3.06 13.74 -12.98
C THR A 87 1.91 13.45 -12.02
N LEU A 88 1.15 14.50 -11.62
CA LEU A 88 -0.03 14.38 -10.78
C LEU A 88 -1.29 14.41 -11.64
N VAL A 89 -2.21 13.46 -11.42
CA VAL A 89 -3.45 13.30 -12.19
C VAL A 89 -4.64 13.23 -11.24
N ASN A 90 -5.61 14.13 -11.39
CA ASN A 90 -6.84 14.09 -10.60
C ASN A 90 -7.90 13.23 -11.30
N ALA A 91 -8.01 11.96 -10.88
CA ALA A 91 -9.03 11.03 -11.37
C ALA A 91 -9.20 9.84 -10.41
N GLY A 92 -10.34 9.17 -10.51
CA GLY A 92 -10.58 7.89 -9.85
C GLY A 92 -9.80 6.75 -10.50
N GLY A 93 -9.33 5.79 -9.70
CA GLY A 93 -8.58 4.64 -10.20
C GLY A 93 -9.36 3.77 -11.19
N GLU A 94 -10.68 3.74 -11.08
CA GLU A 94 -11.58 3.00 -11.98
C GLU A 94 -11.65 3.57 -13.41
N GLN A 95 -11.10 4.78 -13.62
CA GLN A 95 -11.01 5.46 -14.91
C GLN A 95 -9.57 5.54 -15.43
N ALA A 96 -8.62 4.84 -14.79
CA ALA A 96 -7.20 5.03 -15.03
C ALA A 96 -6.79 4.81 -16.49
N ASP A 97 -7.26 3.74 -17.14
CA ASP A 97 -6.90 3.44 -18.53
C ASP A 97 -7.38 4.53 -19.52
N GLU A 98 -8.60 5.02 -19.33
CA GLU A 98 -9.18 6.09 -20.15
C GLU A 98 -8.44 7.42 -19.95
N VAL A 99 -8.31 7.88 -18.71
CA VAL A 99 -7.70 9.15 -18.36
C VAL A 99 -6.23 9.21 -18.77
N LEU A 100 -5.54 8.09 -18.72
CA LEU A 100 -4.13 7.97 -19.10
C LEU A 100 -3.94 7.64 -20.59
N GLY A 101 -5.02 7.64 -21.37
CA GLY A 101 -4.96 7.45 -22.83
C GLY A 101 -4.40 6.11 -23.26
N GLY A 102 -4.64 5.05 -22.50
CA GLY A 102 -4.15 3.71 -22.80
C GLY A 102 -2.64 3.52 -22.55
N ARG A 103 -1.97 4.41 -21.81
CA ARG A 103 -0.56 4.24 -21.44
C ARG A 103 -0.35 2.97 -20.63
N ARG A 104 0.82 2.36 -20.81
CA ARG A 104 1.23 1.15 -20.08
C ARG A 104 2.45 1.44 -19.22
N PHE A 105 2.48 0.82 -18.03
CA PHE A 105 3.47 1.08 -16.99
C PHE A 105 4.25 -0.19 -16.66
N ALA A 106 5.53 -0.04 -16.37
CA ALA A 106 6.38 -1.15 -15.92
C ALA A 106 5.97 -1.64 -14.52
N ALA A 107 5.38 -0.75 -13.71
CA ALA A 107 4.76 -1.11 -12.44
C ALA A 107 3.50 -0.27 -12.20
N VAL A 108 2.47 -0.92 -11.63
CA VAL A 108 1.21 -0.30 -11.19
C VAL A 108 1.03 -0.60 -9.70
N LEU A 109 1.00 0.44 -8.90
CA LEU A 109 0.86 0.37 -7.44
C LEU A 109 -0.57 0.75 -7.03
N CYS A 110 -1.11 0.06 -6.03
CA CYS A 110 -2.39 0.38 -5.41
C CYS A 110 -2.33 0.00 -3.93
N HIS A 111 -1.95 0.95 -3.07
CA HIS A 111 -1.62 0.69 -1.69
C HIS A 111 -2.59 1.36 -0.71
N GLY A 112 -3.42 0.56 -0.04
CA GLY A 112 -4.37 1.03 0.97
C GLY A 112 -5.64 1.63 0.39
N VAL A 113 -6.02 1.26 -0.82
CA VAL A 113 -7.23 1.76 -1.52
C VAL A 113 -8.37 0.76 -1.48
N LEU A 114 -8.09 -0.53 -1.75
CA LEU A 114 -9.14 -1.55 -1.93
C LEU A 114 -10.08 -1.66 -0.72
N GLY A 115 -9.57 -1.47 0.48
CA GLY A 115 -10.35 -1.53 1.71
C GLY A 115 -11.50 -0.52 1.80
N TYR A 116 -11.46 0.56 1.02
CA TYR A 116 -12.52 1.58 0.98
C TYR A 116 -13.58 1.32 -0.09
N LEU A 117 -13.38 0.33 -0.94
CA LEU A 117 -14.30 0.00 -2.03
C LEU A 117 -15.27 -1.10 -1.61
N GLU A 118 -16.52 -0.95 -1.95
CA GLU A 118 -17.52 -2.03 -1.80
C GLU A 118 -17.14 -3.24 -2.65
N ARG A 119 -16.66 -2.98 -3.87
CA ARG A 119 -16.25 -3.98 -4.85
C ARG A 119 -14.87 -3.62 -5.42
N PRO A 120 -13.85 -4.47 -5.25
CA PRO A 120 -12.51 -4.20 -5.73
C PRO A 120 -12.32 -4.50 -7.23
N GLU A 121 -13.21 -5.32 -7.82
CA GLU A 121 -13.03 -5.85 -9.17
C GLU A 121 -12.86 -4.76 -10.24
N PRO A 122 -13.66 -3.68 -10.28
CA PRO A 122 -13.49 -2.62 -11.28
C PRO A 122 -12.12 -1.94 -11.19
N LEU A 123 -11.64 -1.69 -9.96
CA LEU A 123 -10.32 -1.10 -9.78
C LEU A 123 -9.22 -2.07 -10.18
N VAL A 124 -9.29 -3.34 -9.77
CA VAL A 124 -8.28 -4.36 -10.12
C VAL A 124 -8.24 -4.57 -11.65
N ASP A 125 -9.37 -4.49 -12.36
CA ASP A 125 -9.41 -4.49 -13.83
C ASP A 125 -8.53 -3.39 -14.42
N GLN A 126 -8.63 -2.17 -13.89
CA GLN A 126 -7.84 -1.02 -14.35
C GLN A 126 -6.36 -1.19 -14.05
N LEU A 127 -6.01 -1.65 -12.84
CA LEU A 127 -4.61 -1.91 -12.48
C LEU A 127 -3.96 -2.88 -13.46
N CYS A 128 -4.65 -4.00 -13.74
CA CYS A 128 -4.15 -5.02 -14.67
C CYS A 128 -4.07 -4.51 -16.11
N ARG A 129 -5.02 -3.67 -16.57
CA ARG A 129 -4.98 -3.05 -17.90
C ARG A 129 -3.81 -2.08 -18.02
N CYS A 130 -3.58 -1.23 -17.02
CA CYS A 130 -2.50 -0.25 -17.04
C CYS A 130 -1.09 -0.86 -16.97
N ALA A 131 -0.94 -2.10 -16.48
CA ALA A 131 0.35 -2.78 -16.50
C ALA A 131 0.77 -3.17 -17.92
N ALA A 132 2.02 -2.92 -18.26
CA ALA A 132 2.63 -3.39 -19.51
C ALA A 132 2.75 -4.94 -19.53
N PRO A 133 2.87 -5.59 -20.68
CA PRO A 133 3.29 -6.99 -20.75
C PRO A 133 4.59 -7.19 -19.94
N GLY A 134 4.62 -8.21 -19.07
CA GLY A 134 5.72 -8.43 -18.12
C GLY A 134 5.80 -7.41 -16.97
N GLY A 135 4.91 -6.41 -16.93
CA GLY A 135 4.87 -5.39 -15.90
C GLY A 135 4.37 -5.90 -14.54
N LEU A 136 4.64 -5.12 -13.51
CA LEU A 136 4.30 -5.43 -12.12
C LEU A 136 2.92 -4.85 -11.77
N VAL A 137 2.11 -5.59 -11.02
CA VAL A 137 0.96 -5.09 -10.26
C VAL A 137 1.22 -5.33 -8.79
N SER A 138 1.19 -4.27 -8.00
CA SER A 138 1.48 -4.29 -6.56
C SER A 138 0.27 -3.78 -5.80
N ILE A 139 -0.31 -4.63 -4.95
CA ILE A 139 -1.51 -4.33 -4.17
C ILE A 139 -1.21 -4.52 -2.69
N MET A 140 -1.54 -3.51 -1.87
CA MET A 140 -1.51 -3.62 -0.41
C MET A 140 -2.92 -3.35 0.14
N THR A 141 -3.44 -4.29 0.95
CA THR A 141 -4.78 -4.18 1.56
C THR A 141 -4.84 -4.87 2.92
N ALA A 142 -5.96 -4.68 3.64
CA ALA A 142 -6.18 -5.29 4.95
C ALA A 142 -6.31 -6.81 4.86
N ASN A 143 -5.71 -7.52 5.82
CA ASN A 143 -5.73 -8.97 5.90
C ASN A 143 -6.96 -9.47 6.65
N ALA A 144 -7.86 -10.14 5.95
CA ALA A 144 -9.09 -10.70 6.52
C ALA A 144 -8.83 -11.77 7.59
N LYS A 145 -7.67 -12.44 7.54
CA LYS A 145 -7.30 -13.50 8.50
C LYS A 145 -6.91 -12.97 9.88
N THR A 146 -6.72 -11.64 10.03
CA THR A 146 -6.24 -11.03 11.28
C THR A 146 -7.19 -10.00 11.88
N THR A 147 -8.42 -9.94 11.41
CA THR A 147 -9.44 -8.96 11.86
C THR A 147 -9.73 -9.02 13.37
N ALA A 148 -9.61 -10.21 13.98
CA ALA A 148 -9.81 -10.41 15.41
C ALA A 148 -8.62 -9.98 16.28
N VAL A 149 -7.41 -9.80 15.71
CA VAL A 149 -6.18 -9.55 16.49
C VAL A 149 -6.25 -8.23 17.25
N ARG A 150 -6.56 -7.14 16.55
CA ARG A 150 -6.65 -5.81 17.17
C ARG A 150 -7.67 -5.76 18.30
N PRO A 151 -8.94 -6.12 18.10
CA PRO A 151 -9.90 -6.07 19.20
C PRO A 151 -9.53 -7.01 20.37
N ALA A 152 -8.86 -8.14 20.12
CA ALA A 152 -8.39 -9.01 21.19
C ALA A 152 -7.25 -8.37 22.02
N LEU A 153 -6.26 -7.75 21.39
CA LEU A 153 -5.17 -7.04 22.07
C LEU A 153 -5.68 -5.83 22.85
N GLU A 154 -6.71 -5.14 22.32
CA GLU A 154 -7.41 -4.04 23.01
C GLU A 154 -8.45 -4.54 24.05
N ARG A 155 -8.54 -5.85 24.31
CA ARG A 155 -9.46 -6.51 25.26
C ARG A 155 -10.95 -6.27 24.98
N ARG A 156 -11.30 -6.02 23.72
CA ARG A 156 -12.68 -5.89 23.23
C ARG A 156 -13.19 -7.27 22.80
N TRP A 157 -13.43 -8.17 23.79
CA TRP A 157 -13.63 -9.60 23.58
C TRP A 157 -14.83 -9.94 22.68
N GLU A 158 -15.96 -9.28 22.87
CA GLU A 158 -17.15 -9.51 22.05
C GLU A 158 -16.90 -9.15 20.59
N GLN A 159 -16.19 -8.03 20.35
CA GLN A 159 -15.83 -7.63 19.00
C GLN A 159 -14.78 -8.58 18.40
N ALA A 160 -13.83 -9.07 19.19
CA ALA A 160 -12.87 -10.05 18.74
C ALA A 160 -13.55 -11.34 18.28
N LEU A 161 -14.52 -11.85 19.07
CA LEU A 161 -15.31 -13.03 18.69
C LEU A 161 -16.10 -12.79 17.40
N ALA A 162 -16.79 -11.64 17.28
CA ALA A 162 -17.53 -11.32 16.07
C ALA A 162 -16.63 -11.16 14.82
N SER A 163 -15.37 -10.77 15.01
CA SER A 163 -14.42 -10.51 13.91
C SER A 163 -13.90 -11.79 13.23
N PHE A 164 -14.11 -12.96 13.80
CA PHE A 164 -13.77 -14.22 13.13
C PHE A 164 -14.67 -14.53 11.93
N ASP A 165 -15.92 -14.04 11.98
CA ASP A 165 -16.95 -14.30 10.96
C ASP A 165 -17.21 -13.09 10.05
N VAL A 166 -16.61 -11.93 10.34
CA VAL A 166 -16.87 -10.67 9.65
C VAL A 166 -15.60 -10.17 8.96
N ARG A 167 -15.70 -9.92 7.65
CA ARG A 167 -14.60 -9.40 6.81
C ARG A 167 -14.59 -7.87 6.68
N THR A 168 -15.25 -7.18 7.58
CA THR A 168 -15.25 -5.72 7.65
C THR A 168 -14.68 -5.29 8.99
N GLY A 169 -13.83 -4.30 8.97
CA GLY A 169 -13.22 -3.72 10.15
C GLY A 169 -13.13 -2.20 10.06
N ILE A 170 -12.84 -1.55 11.17
CA ILE A 170 -12.55 -0.12 11.15
C ILE A 170 -11.10 0.04 10.67
N GLY A 171 -10.94 0.66 9.50
CA GLY A 171 -9.64 0.98 8.93
C GLY A 171 -8.86 2.02 9.74
N VAL A 172 -7.63 2.33 9.30
CA VAL A 172 -6.73 3.30 9.97
C VAL A 172 -7.37 4.69 10.08
N LEU A 173 -8.23 5.06 9.12
CA LEU A 173 -8.93 6.35 9.10
C LEU A 173 -10.24 6.36 9.91
N GLY A 174 -10.52 5.34 10.73
CA GLY A 174 -11.77 5.24 11.49
C GLY A 174 -13.01 4.96 10.63
N VAL A 175 -12.83 4.68 9.34
CA VAL A 175 -13.89 4.35 8.40
C VAL A 175 -14.04 2.83 8.31
N GLN A 176 -15.28 2.35 8.22
CA GLN A 176 -15.54 0.94 7.97
C GLN A 176 -14.95 0.56 6.62
N GLY A 177 -14.11 -0.46 6.61
CA GLY A 177 -13.43 -0.95 5.43
C GLY A 177 -13.57 -2.46 5.30
N ARG A 178 -13.42 -2.97 4.09
CA ARG A 178 -13.33 -4.42 3.85
C ARG A 178 -11.91 -4.91 4.12
N ALA A 179 -11.79 -6.19 4.39
CA ALA A 179 -10.53 -6.90 4.41
C ALA A 179 -10.59 -8.06 3.40
N ASP A 180 -9.47 -8.35 2.78
CA ASP A 180 -9.35 -9.36 1.75
C ASP A 180 -8.41 -10.48 2.21
N THR A 181 -8.42 -11.62 1.53
CA THR A 181 -7.37 -12.64 1.65
C THR A 181 -6.39 -12.53 0.48
N VAL A 182 -5.18 -13.04 0.68
CA VAL A 182 -4.16 -13.14 -0.38
C VAL A 182 -4.69 -13.97 -1.55
N GLU A 183 -5.43 -15.03 -1.22
CA GLU A 183 -6.01 -15.94 -2.19
C GLU A 183 -7.05 -15.24 -3.08
N GLU A 184 -7.97 -14.47 -2.49
CA GLU A 184 -9.03 -13.74 -3.22
C GLU A 184 -8.44 -12.70 -4.18
N ILE A 185 -7.51 -11.87 -3.70
CA ILE A 185 -6.86 -10.89 -4.57
C ILE A 185 -5.97 -11.58 -5.62
N GLY A 186 -5.31 -12.69 -5.24
CA GLY A 186 -4.54 -13.51 -6.19
C GLY A 186 -5.39 -14.08 -7.32
N ASP A 187 -6.57 -14.60 -7.01
CA ASP A 187 -7.49 -15.13 -8.00
C ASP A 187 -8.06 -14.02 -8.92
N LEU A 188 -8.34 -12.84 -8.35
CA LEU A 188 -8.70 -11.66 -9.13
C LEU A 188 -7.60 -11.26 -10.13
N LEU A 189 -6.34 -11.29 -9.72
CA LEU A 189 -5.21 -11.00 -10.59
C LEU A 189 -5.05 -12.05 -11.68
N ARG A 190 -5.06 -13.36 -11.33
CA ARG A 190 -4.95 -14.46 -12.31
C ARG A 190 -6.01 -14.41 -13.38
N SER A 191 -7.25 -14.13 -12.99
CA SER A 191 -8.37 -14.02 -13.95
C SER A 191 -8.19 -12.88 -14.97
N ARG A 192 -7.18 -12.02 -14.78
CA ARG A 192 -6.82 -10.88 -15.64
C ARG A 192 -5.43 -10.98 -16.27
N GLY A 193 -4.84 -12.18 -16.28
CA GLY A 193 -3.53 -12.43 -16.86
C GLY A 193 -2.38 -11.82 -16.05
N VAL A 194 -2.54 -11.69 -14.73
CA VAL A 194 -1.49 -11.26 -13.80
C VAL A 194 -1.24 -12.38 -12.80
N GLU A 195 -0.10 -13.06 -12.91
CA GLU A 195 0.25 -14.16 -12.00
C GLU A 195 0.88 -13.60 -10.71
N PRO A 196 0.31 -13.90 -9.53
CA PRO A 196 0.92 -13.61 -8.25
C PRO A 196 2.29 -14.29 -8.13
N VAL A 197 3.34 -13.50 -7.87
CA VAL A 197 4.71 -14.01 -7.78
C VAL A 197 5.22 -14.03 -6.35
N GLN A 198 4.75 -13.11 -5.51
CA GLN A 198 5.14 -13.03 -4.09
C GLN A 198 4.11 -12.28 -3.28
N TRP A 199 4.03 -12.60 -2.00
CA TRP A 199 3.29 -11.78 -1.04
C TRP A 199 4.05 -11.66 0.28
N TYR A 200 3.80 -10.58 1.00
CA TYR A 200 4.46 -10.17 2.23
C TYR A 200 3.44 -9.73 3.27
N GLY A 201 3.82 -9.84 4.53
CA GLY A 201 3.11 -9.16 5.61
C GLY A 201 3.65 -7.75 5.82
N VAL A 202 2.80 -6.87 6.31
CA VAL A 202 3.15 -5.51 6.74
C VAL A 202 2.38 -5.20 8.02
N TRP A 203 3.04 -4.61 8.99
CA TRP A 203 2.49 -4.33 10.32
C TRP A 203 2.11 -5.58 11.10
N LEU A 204 3.09 -6.16 11.76
CA LEU A 204 2.90 -7.23 12.74
C LEU A 204 3.21 -6.72 14.15
N PHE A 205 4.49 -6.63 14.50
CA PHE A 205 4.92 -6.30 15.86
C PHE A 205 4.66 -4.84 16.22
N VAL A 206 4.86 -3.91 15.28
CA VAL A 206 4.58 -2.49 15.50
C VAL A 206 3.09 -2.26 15.81
N ASP A 207 2.20 -3.01 15.17
CA ASP A 207 0.77 -3.00 15.45
C ASP A 207 0.44 -3.59 16.82
N TRP A 208 1.06 -4.72 17.16
CA TRP A 208 0.82 -5.37 18.44
C TRP A 208 1.32 -4.54 19.61
N LEU A 209 2.46 -3.88 19.48
CA LEU A 209 2.97 -2.93 20.48
C LEU A 209 1.99 -1.78 20.68
N GLU A 210 1.58 -1.12 19.59
CA GLU A 210 0.61 -0.01 19.65
C GLU A 210 -0.71 -0.44 20.31
N PHE A 211 -1.29 -1.57 19.89
CA PHE A 211 -2.55 -2.05 20.45
C PHE A 211 -2.44 -2.53 21.90
N SER A 212 -1.25 -2.90 22.34
CA SER A 212 -0.96 -3.23 23.74
C SER A 212 -0.63 -1.99 24.60
N GLY A 213 -0.69 -0.79 24.00
CA GLY A 213 -0.42 0.48 24.69
C GLY A 213 1.07 0.78 24.86
N VAL A 214 1.94 0.13 24.09
CA VAL A 214 3.37 0.43 24.04
C VAL A 214 3.62 1.46 22.94
N GLU A 215 4.07 2.64 23.34
CA GLU A 215 4.47 3.69 22.40
C GLU A 215 5.96 3.57 22.07
N LEU A 216 6.28 3.68 20.78
CA LEU A 216 7.65 3.77 20.28
C LEU A 216 8.01 5.24 20.09
N ASP A 217 9.19 5.63 20.53
CA ASP A 217 9.69 7.00 20.38
C ASP A 217 10.17 7.24 18.94
N PRO A 218 9.51 8.13 18.17
CA PRO A 218 9.91 8.44 16.80
C PRO A 218 11.24 9.20 16.72
N THR A 219 11.76 9.72 17.84
CA THR A 219 13.06 10.41 17.91
C THR A 219 14.23 9.45 18.16
N ASP A 220 13.95 8.23 18.63
CA ASP A 220 14.95 7.17 18.79
C ASP A 220 15.17 6.45 17.45
N SER A 221 16.10 6.98 16.67
CA SER A 221 16.41 6.45 15.33
C SER A 221 16.93 5.01 15.33
N GLU A 222 17.61 4.57 16.39
CA GLU A 222 18.11 3.20 16.51
C GLU A 222 16.95 2.22 16.73
N GLN A 223 16.03 2.54 17.64
CA GLN A 223 14.83 1.75 17.89
C GLN A 223 13.93 1.68 16.64
N VAL A 224 13.74 2.81 15.95
CA VAL A 224 12.95 2.87 14.72
C VAL A 224 13.55 1.98 13.63
N ALA A 225 14.87 2.06 13.41
CA ALA A 225 15.55 1.22 12.41
C ALA A 225 15.50 -0.27 12.78
N ALA A 226 15.71 -0.62 14.05
CA ALA A 226 15.61 -1.99 14.54
C ALA A 226 14.18 -2.55 14.36
N THR A 227 13.15 -1.77 14.68
CA THR A 227 11.76 -2.14 14.47
C THR A 227 11.47 -2.39 12.99
N ALA A 228 11.92 -1.50 12.10
CA ALA A 228 11.73 -1.65 10.67
C ALA A 228 12.43 -2.91 10.10
N ALA A 229 13.63 -3.23 10.58
CA ALA A 229 14.36 -4.43 10.18
C ALA A 229 13.64 -5.72 10.61
N VAL A 230 13.13 -5.77 11.84
CA VAL A 230 12.36 -6.93 12.35
C VAL A 230 11.05 -7.09 11.59
N GLU A 231 10.34 -5.99 11.31
CA GLU A 231 9.11 -6.02 10.50
C GLU A 231 9.36 -6.52 9.08
N LEU A 232 10.45 -6.10 8.45
CA LEU A 232 10.83 -6.55 7.12
C LEU A 232 11.06 -8.07 7.08
N GLU A 233 11.77 -8.61 8.06
CA GLU A 233 12.01 -10.05 8.18
C GLU A 233 10.74 -10.83 8.51
N ALA A 234 9.90 -10.33 9.42
CA ALA A 234 8.63 -10.95 9.75
C ALA A 234 7.68 -10.98 8.54
N GLY A 235 7.67 -9.91 7.75
CA GLY A 235 6.85 -9.81 6.54
C GLY A 235 7.18 -10.83 5.46
N ARG A 236 8.33 -11.46 5.51
CA ARG A 236 8.79 -12.48 4.54
C ARG A 236 8.59 -13.91 4.98
N ARG A 237 8.33 -14.17 6.26
CA ARG A 237 8.42 -15.51 6.86
C ARG A 237 7.09 -15.99 7.43
N ASP A 238 6.71 -17.23 7.13
CA ASP A 238 5.65 -17.92 7.83
C ASP A 238 6.14 -18.35 9.22
N PRO A 239 5.27 -18.30 10.24
CA PRO A 239 3.86 -17.88 10.21
C PRO A 239 3.66 -16.36 10.37
N TYR A 240 4.73 -15.58 10.55
CA TYR A 240 4.66 -14.15 10.90
C TYR A 240 3.87 -13.33 9.89
N ARG A 241 4.19 -13.46 8.59
CA ARG A 241 3.49 -12.70 7.54
C ARG A 241 1.99 -12.98 7.50
N GLN A 242 1.55 -14.18 7.89
CA GLN A 242 0.14 -14.55 7.94
C GLN A 242 -0.62 -13.81 9.04
N LEU A 243 0.09 -13.40 10.10
CA LEU A 243 -0.45 -12.67 11.25
C LEU A 243 -0.35 -11.15 11.11
N SER A 244 0.26 -10.66 10.03
CA SER A 244 0.36 -9.22 9.78
C SER A 244 -1.00 -8.62 9.45
N ARG A 245 -1.24 -7.39 9.94
CA ARG A 245 -2.51 -6.69 9.79
C ARG A 245 -2.90 -6.41 8.35
N ILE A 246 -1.92 -6.13 7.53
CA ILE A 246 -2.08 -5.92 6.09
C ILE A 246 -1.14 -6.83 5.33
N PHE A 247 -1.49 -7.15 4.10
CA PHE A 247 -0.59 -7.85 3.21
C PHE A 247 -0.28 -7.01 1.97
N HIS A 248 0.88 -7.26 1.41
CA HIS A 248 1.35 -6.73 0.14
C HIS A 248 1.53 -7.89 -0.84
N LEU A 249 0.74 -7.90 -1.89
CA LEU A 249 0.74 -8.90 -2.96
C LEU A 249 1.33 -8.30 -4.22
N VAL A 250 2.28 -9.01 -4.81
CA VAL A 250 2.96 -8.63 -6.04
C VAL A 250 2.63 -9.65 -7.11
N GLY A 251 2.12 -9.20 -8.24
CA GLY A 251 1.84 -10.01 -9.41
C GLY A 251 2.57 -9.50 -10.65
N ARG A 252 2.82 -10.38 -11.59
CA ARG A 252 3.46 -10.05 -12.88
C ARG A 252 2.50 -10.36 -14.01
N LYS A 253 2.30 -9.38 -14.88
CA LYS A 253 1.45 -9.54 -16.05
C LYS A 253 2.13 -10.45 -17.06
N ASP A 254 1.34 -11.32 -17.69
CA ASP A 254 1.81 -12.18 -18.77
C ASP A 254 2.52 -11.35 -19.85
N PRO A 255 3.64 -11.84 -20.40
CA PRO A 255 4.41 -11.08 -21.37
C PRO A 255 3.74 -10.96 -22.75
N GLY A 256 2.62 -11.71 -23.00
CA GLY A 256 1.91 -11.73 -24.27
C GLY A 256 2.46 -12.76 -25.25
#